data_c0b72087b73165fab45c5189303563e6
#
_entry.id   c0b72087b73165fab45c5189303563e6
#
_cell.length_a   1.000
_cell.length_b   1.000
_cell.length_c   1.000
_cell.angle_alpha   90.00
_cell.angle_beta   90.00
_cell.angle_gamma   90.00
#
_symmetry.space_group_name_H-M   'P 1'
#
loop_
_entity.id
_entity.type
_entity.pdbx_description
1 polymer ?
#
loop_
_entity_poly.entity_id
_entity_poly.type
_entity_poly.pdbx_seq_one_letter_code
_entity_poly.pdbx_strand_id
1 'polypeptide(L)'
;MSSLQILQGTFRLSDTKTLQLPQLTLNAGDSWAFVGSNGSGKSALARALAGELPLLKGERQSQFSHITRLSFEQLQKLVSDEWQRNNTDMLGPGEDDTGRTTAEIIQDEVKDAPRCMQLAQQFGITALLDRRFKYLSTGETRKTLLCQALMSEPDLLILDEPFDGLDVASRQQLAERLASLHQSGITLVLVLNRFDEIPEFVQFAGVLADCTLAETGAKEELLQQALVAQLAHSEQLEGVQLPEPDEPSARHALPVNEPRIVLNNGVVSYNDRPILNNLSWQVNPGEHWQIVGPNGAGKSTLLSLITGDHPQGYSNDLTLFGRRRGSGETIWDIKKHIGYVSSSLHLDYRVSTTVRNVILSGYFDSIGIYQAVSDRQQKLVQQWLDILGIDKRTADAPFHSLSWGQQRLALIVRALVKHPTLLILDEPLQGLDPLNRQLIRRFVDVLISEGETQLLFVSHHAEDAPACITHRLEFVPDGGLYRYVLTKIY
;
A
#
# COMPACT_ATOMS: atom_id res chain seq x y z
N MET A 1 -19.81 -32.82 -9.18
CA MET A 1 -19.24 -31.65 -8.47
C MET A 1 -19.67 -30.42 -9.23
N SER A 2 -20.22 -29.42 -8.55
CA SER A 2 -20.67 -28.20 -9.22
C SER A 2 -19.47 -27.46 -9.84
N SER A 3 -19.66 -26.91 -11.03
CA SER A 3 -18.62 -26.12 -11.72
C SER A 3 -19.27 -24.98 -12.50
N LEU A 4 -18.48 -23.95 -12.75
CA LEU A 4 -18.78 -22.87 -13.70
C LEU A 4 -17.71 -22.89 -14.78
N GLN A 5 -18.13 -23.02 -16.04
CA GLN A 5 -17.24 -23.07 -17.19
C GLN A 5 -17.60 -21.95 -18.17
N ILE A 6 -16.57 -21.28 -18.67
CA ILE A 6 -16.68 -20.32 -19.76
C ILE A 6 -15.68 -20.73 -20.84
N LEU A 7 -16.17 -20.87 -22.06
CA LEU A 7 -15.37 -21.22 -23.24
C LEU A 7 -15.58 -20.16 -24.33
N GLN A 8 -14.48 -19.52 -24.73
CA GLN A 8 -14.46 -18.46 -25.75
C GLN A 8 -15.52 -17.36 -25.51
N GLY A 9 -15.75 -17.02 -24.23
CA GLY A 9 -16.78 -16.10 -23.80
C GLY A 9 -16.47 -14.66 -24.18
N THR A 10 -17.40 -14.01 -24.92
CA THR A 10 -17.39 -12.58 -25.19
C THR A 10 -18.64 -11.97 -24.59
N PHE A 11 -18.47 -11.08 -23.61
CA PHE A 11 -19.56 -10.44 -22.88
C PHE A 11 -19.65 -8.96 -23.26
N ARG A 12 -20.90 -8.44 -23.40
CA ARG A 12 -21.11 -7.01 -23.68
C ARG A 12 -20.93 -6.17 -22.42
N LEU A 13 -20.09 -5.14 -22.49
CA LEU A 13 -19.94 -4.12 -21.44
C LEU A 13 -20.64 -2.80 -21.81
N SER A 14 -20.52 -2.40 -23.05
CA SER A 14 -21.18 -1.25 -23.67
C SER A 14 -21.34 -1.52 -25.17
N ASP A 15 -21.81 -0.53 -25.91
CA ASP A 15 -21.94 -0.65 -27.39
C ASP A 15 -20.60 -0.85 -28.09
N THR A 16 -19.50 -0.40 -27.48
CA THR A 16 -18.16 -0.43 -28.07
C THR A 16 -17.16 -1.29 -27.30
N LYS A 17 -17.51 -1.78 -26.10
CA LYS A 17 -16.58 -2.54 -25.25
C LYS A 17 -17.12 -3.93 -24.93
N THR A 18 -16.23 -4.89 -24.96
CA THR A 18 -16.52 -6.30 -24.60
C THR A 18 -15.47 -6.82 -23.61
N LEU A 19 -15.88 -7.78 -22.80
CA LEU A 19 -14.98 -8.59 -21.98
C LEU A 19 -14.72 -9.92 -22.68
N GLN A 20 -13.45 -10.30 -22.79
CA GLN A 20 -13.01 -11.56 -23.40
C GLN A 20 -12.55 -12.53 -22.31
N LEU A 21 -13.17 -13.69 -22.26
CA LEU A 21 -12.81 -14.79 -21.36
C LEU A 21 -12.54 -16.05 -22.21
N PRO A 22 -11.30 -16.27 -22.66
CA PRO A 22 -10.99 -17.36 -23.59
C PRO A 22 -11.33 -18.74 -23.00
N GLN A 23 -10.90 -18.98 -21.79
CA GLN A 23 -11.20 -20.22 -21.04
C GLN A 23 -11.11 -19.95 -19.54
N LEU A 24 -12.13 -20.39 -18.80
CA LEU A 24 -12.13 -20.36 -17.34
C LEU A 24 -12.98 -21.49 -16.80
N THR A 25 -12.46 -22.22 -15.82
CA THR A 25 -13.20 -23.26 -15.09
C THR A 25 -13.02 -23.03 -13.60
N LEU A 26 -14.13 -22.90 -12.88
CA LEU A 26 -14.20 -22.82 -11.43
C LEU A 26 -14.89 -24.08 -10.94
N ASN A 27 -14.27 -24.83 -10.02
CA ASN A 27 -14.89 -26.01 -9.43
C ASN A 27 -15.41 -25.73 -8.02
N ALA A 28 -16.35 -26.49 -7.55
CA ALA A 28 -16.83 -26.39 -6.17
C ALA A 28 -15.69 -26.60 -5.19
N GLY A 29 -15.56 -25.69 -4.22
CA GLY A 29 -14.50 -25.69 -3.24
C GLY A 29 -13.20 -25.03 -3.71
N ASP A 30 -13.16 -24.45 -4.92
CA ASP A 30 -12.00 -23.63 -5.36
C ASP A 30 -12.02 -22.26 -4.66
N SER A 31 -10.80 -21.67 -4.53
CA SER A 31 -10.62 -20.28 -4.17
C SER A 31 -9.79 -19.55 -5.23
N TRP A 32 -10.36 -18.52 -5.82
CA TRP A 32 -9.79 -17.77 -6.93
C TRP A 32 -9.59 -16.30 -6.57
N ALA A 33 -8.54 -15.70 -7.09
CA ALA A 33 -8.35 -14.26 -7.13
C ALA A 33 -8.11 -13.77 -8.56
N PHE A 34 -8.87 -12.77 -8.99
CA PHE A 34 -8.64 -12.11 -10.28
C PHE A 34 -8.09 -10.71 -10.05
N VAL A 35 -6.96 -10.42 -10.70
CA VAL A 35 -6.20 -9.20 -10.49
C VAL A 35 -6.00 -8.47 -11.83
N GLY A 36 -5.95 -7.16 -11.78
CA GLY A 36 -5.68 -6.31 -12.93
C GLY A 36 -5.74 -4.82 -12.57
N SER A 37 -5.21 -3.97 -13.42
CA SER A 37 -5.26 -2.52 -13.24
C SER A 37 -6.70 -1.97 -13.28
N ASN A 38 -6.90 -0.75 -12.79
CA ASN A 38 -8.19 -0.09 -12.91
C ASN A 38 -8.61 0.03 -14.37
N GLY A 39 -9.87 -0.33 -14.66
CA GLY A 39 -10.40 -0.35 -16.02
C GLY A 39 -10.05 -1.62 -16.83
N SER A 40 -9.32 -2.59 -16.27
CA SER A 40 -8.98 -3.86 -16.94
C SER A 40 -10.16 -4.82 -17.13
N GLY A 41 -11.35 -4.51 -16.58
CA GLY A 41 -12.54 -5.34 -16.72
C GLY A 41 -12.82 -6.27 -15.53
N LYS A 42 -12.16 -6.07 -14.37
CA LYS A 42 -12.33 -6.90 -13.17
C LYS A 42 -13.77 -7.02 -12.68
N SER A 43 -14.43 -5.88 -12.43
CA SER A 43 -15.84 -5.86 -11.98
C SER A 43 -16.78 -6.42 -13.07
N ALA A 44 -16.40 -6.28 -14.34
CA ALA A 44 -17.13 -6.92 -15.44
C ALA A 44 -16.96 -8.45 -15.40
N LEU A 45 -15.76 -8.95 -15.08
CA LEU A 45 -15.55 -10.38 -14.85
C LEU A 45 -16.46 -10.88 -13.73
N ALA A 46 -16.49 -10.20 -12.57
CA ALA A 46 -17.35 -10.55 -11.45
C ALA A 46 -18.83 -10.66 -11.89
N ARG A 47 -19.31 -9.70 -12.67
CA ARG A 47 -20.67 -9.69 -13.23
C ARG A 47 -20.89 -10.81 -14.26
N ALA A 48 -19.90 -11.11 -15.11
CA ALA A 48 -19.97 -12.21 -16.07
C ALA A 48 -20.05 -13.56 -15.36
N LEU A 49 -19.27 -13.77 -14.30
CA LEU A 49 -19.30 -14.97 -13.48
C LEU A 49 -20.65 -15.11 -12.77
N ALA A 50 -21.22 -14.02 -12.26
CA ALA A 50 -22.56 -14.01 -11.66
C ALA A 50 -23.71 -14.22 -12.67
N GLY A 51 -23.42 -14.12 -13.99
CA GLY A 51 -24.44 -14.25 -15.03
C GLY A 51 -25.23 -12.96 -15.30
N GLU A 52 -24.71 -11.83 -14.84
CA GLU A 52 -25.37 -10.52 -14.97
C GLU A 52 -25.08 -9.81 -16.31
N LEU A 53 -24.11 -10.31 -17.09
CA LEU A 53 -23.74 -9.73 -18.39
C LEU A 53 -24.25 -10.54 -19.56
N PRO A 54 -24.71 -9.87 -20.64
CA PRO A 54 -25.11 -10.56 -21.87
C PRO A 54 -23.91 -11.23 -22.55
N LEU A 55 -24.01 -12.52 -22.80
CA LEU A 55 -23.05 -13.29 -23.57
C LEU A 55 -23.35 -13.10 -25.07
N LEU A 56 -22.35 -12.61 -25.82
CA LEU A 56 -22.44 -12.38 -27.26
C LEU A 56 -21.94 -13.57 -28.07
N LYS A 57 -20.85 -14.22 -27.59
CA LYS A 57 -20.22 -15.39 -28.22
C LYS A 57 -19.67 -16.32 -27.16
N GLY A 58 -19.50 -17.59 -27.55
CA GLY A 58 -18.97 -18.62 -26.65
C GLY A 58 -20.05 -19.26 -25.81
N GLU A 59 -19.62 -19.93 -24.77
CA GLU A 59 -20.51 -20.68 -23.86
C GLU A 59 -20.20 -20.30 -22.40
N ARG A 60 -21.26 -20.20 -21.60
CA ARG A 60 -21.20 -20.12 -20.15
C ARG A 60 -22.14 -21.16 -19.56
N GLN A 61 -21.60 -22.12 -18.85
CA GLN A 61 -22.37 -23.17 -18.16
C GLN A 61 -22.06 -23.08 -16.66
N SER A 62 -23.10 -23.11 -15.83
CA SER A 62 -22.96 -23.13 -14.37
C SER A 62 -23.85 -24.22 -13.77
N GLN A 63 -23.25 -24.98 -12.87
CA GLN A 63 -23.92 -25.98 -12.04
C GLN A 63 -24.04 -25.50 -10.57
N PHE A 64 -23.58 -24.30 -10.25
CA PHE A 64 -23.81 -23.67 -8.95
C PHE A 64 -25.28 -23.28 -8.84
N SER A 65 -25.89 -23.62 -7.69
CA SER A 65 -27.30 -23.36 -7.43
C SER A 65 -27.56 -21.93 -6.98
N HIS A 66 -26.67 -21.40 -6.14
CA HIS A 66 -26.78 -20.06 -5.57
C HIS A 66 -25.46 -19.31 -5.74
N ILE A 67 -25.44 -18.40 -6.69
CA ILE A 67 -24.30 -17.50 -6.95
C ILE A 67 -24.64 -16.13 -6.36
N THR A 68 -23.84 -15.67 -5.42
CA THR A 68 -23.98 -14.33 -4.84
C THR A 68 -22.76 -13.48 -5.16
N ARG A 69 -23.00 -12.30 -5.72
CA ARG A 69 -21.95 -11.31 -5.96
C ARG A 69 -22.15 -10.10 -5.04
N LEU A 70 -21.08 -9.70 -4.37
CA LEU A 70 -21.04 -8.48 -3.55
C LEU A 70 -19.95 -7.55 -4.06
N SER A 71 -20.33 -6.32 -4.43
CA SER A 71 -19.41 -5.27 -4.83
C SER A 71 -19.30 -4.21 -3.73
N PHE A 72 -18.08 -3.89 -3.32
CA PHE A 72 -17.82 -2.89 -2.29
C PHE A 72 -17.61 -1.48 -2.86
N GLU A 73 -17.50 -1.33 -4.18
CA GLU A 73 -17.44 -0.02 -4.85
C GLU A 73 -18.69 0.84 -4.55
N GLN A 74 -19.84 0.18 -4.40
CA GLN A 74 -21.12 0.86 -4.13
C GLN A 74 -21.41 1.10 -2.64
N LEU A 75 -20.49 0.70 -1.75
CA LEU A 75 -20.69 0.76 -0.30
C LEU A 75 -20.94 2.22 0.17
N GLN A 76 -20.15 3.16 -0.31
CA GLN A 76 -20.32 4.58 0.04
C GLN A 76 -21.65 5.12 -0.47
N LYS A 77 -22.09 4.67 -1.65
CA LYS A 77 -23.38 5.06 -2.19
C LYS A 77 -24.53 4.53 -1.32
N LEU A 78 -24.45 3.26 -0.91
CA LEU A 78 -25.47 2.64 -0.06
C LEU A 78 -25.59 3.36 1.29
N VAL A 79 -24.47 3.71 1.91
CA VAL A 79 -24.46 4.50 3.15
C VAL A 79 -25.02 5.91 2.90
N SER A 80 -24.63 6.54 1.79
CA SER A 80 -25.15 7.87 1.41
C SER A 80 -26.66 7.83 1.15
N ASP A 81 -27.16 6.79 0.48
CA ASP A 81 -28.59 6.61 0.21
C ASP A 81 -29.38 6.42 1.52
N GLU A 82 -28.84 5.70 2.51
CA GLU A 82 -29.43 5.57 3.84
C GLU A 82 -29.44 6.90 4.60
N TRP A 83 -28.38 7.71 4.47
CA TRP A 83 -28.34 9.06 5.03
C TRP A 83 -29.37 9.98 4.36
N GLN A 84 -29.51 9.92 3.03
CA GLN A 84 -30.48 10.76 2.31
C GLN A 84 -31.94 10.40 2.60
N ARG A 85 -32.23 9.10 2.74
CA ARG A 85 -33.59 8.62 3.07
C ARG A 85 -34.01 8.97 4.48
N ASN A 86 -33.07 9.04 5.41
CA ASN A 86 -33.29 9.23 6.82
C ASN A 86 -32.40 10.36 7.35
N ASN A 87 -32.61 11.57 6.83
CA ASN A 87 -31.81 12.75 7.19
C ASN A 87 -32.12 13.20 8.61
N THR A 88 -31.26 12.84 9.56
CA THR A 88 -31.39 13.19 10.98
C THR A 88 -31.06 14.63 11.29
N ASP A 89 -30.43 15.39 10.37
CA ASP A 89 -30.14 16.80 10.55
C ASP A 89 -31.43 17.67 10.57
N MET A 90 -32.55 17.07 10.14
CA MET A 90 -33.87 17.73 10.14
C MET A 90 -34.83 17.21 11.24
N LEU A 91 -34.37 16.28 12.10
CA LEU A 91 -35.21 15.76 13.18
C LEU A 91 -35.41 16.81 14.27
N GLY A 92 -36.68 17.05 14.62
CA GLY A 92 -37.06 17.89 15.76
C GLY A 92 -36.83 17.19 17.11
N PRO A 93 -36.86 17.93 18.23
CA PRO A 93 -36.75 17.31 19.55
C PRO A 93 -37.90 16.33 19.78
N GLY A 94 -37.55 15.02 19.93
CA GLY A 94 -38.50 13.92 20.18
C GLY A 94 -38.91 13.12 18.96
N GLU A 95 -38.31 13.36 17.78
CA GLU A 95 -38.45 12.50 16.60
C GLU A 95 -37.37 11.42 16.62
N ASP A 96 -37.79 10.17 16.42
CA ASP A 96 -36.88 9.03 16.37
C ASP A 96 -36.19 8.86 15.00
N ASP A 97 -34.93 8.43 15.01
CA ASP A 97 -34.21 8.05 13.80
C ASP A 97 -34.85 6.81 13.16
N THR A 98 -35.47 6.96 11.98
CA THR A 98 -36.18 5.92 11.23
C THR A 98 -35.24 5.10 10.31
N GLY A 99 -33.92 5.36 10.32
CA GLY A 99 -32.95 4.60 9.53
C GLY A 99 -32.99 3.10 9.85
N ARG A 100 -32.69 2.27 8.85
CA ARG A 100 -32.68 0.80 9.03
C ARG A 100 -31.57 0.39 9.99
N THR A 101 -31.87 -0.61 10.83
CA THR A 101 -30.88 -1.25 11.68
C THR A 101 -29.99 -2.20 10.89
N THR A 102 -28.85 -2.56 11.48
CA THR A 102 -27.95 -3.57 10.92
C THR A 102 -28.66 -4.89 10.69
N ALA A 103 -29.52 -5.33 11.62
CA ALA A 103 -30.30 -6.56 11.47
C ALA A 103 -31.31 -6.46 10.31
N GLU A 104 -31.95 -5.31 10.10
CA GLU A 104 -32.89 -5.08 8.99
C GLU A 104 -32.16 -5.11 7.63
N ILE A 105 -30.92 -4.58 7.56
CA ILE A 105 -30.10 -4.65 6.34
C ILE A 105 -29.69 -6.10 6.04
N ILE A 106 -29.21 -6.84 7.05
CA ILE A 106 -28.81 -8.25 6.86
C ILE A 106 -29.99 -9.07 6.35
N GLN A 107 -31.19 -8.83 6.86
CA GLN A 107 -32.42 -9.56 6.54
C GLN A 107 -33.25 -8.92 5.41
N ASP A 108 -32.66 -8.04 4.61
CA ASP A 108 -33.42 -7.29 3.58
C ASP A 108 -34.11 -8.23 2.59
N GLU A 109 -33.38 -9.19 2.06
CA GLU A 109 -33.89 -10.17 1.07
C GLU A 109 -34.41 -11.45 1.71
N VAL A 110 -33.71 -11.97 2.75
CA VAL A 110 -34.05 -13.23 3.42
C VAL A 110 -34.39 -12.97 4.88
N LYS A 111 -35.64 -13.22 5.28
CA LYS A 111 -36.14 -13.01 6.64
C LYS A 111 -35.93 -14.26 7.50
N ASP A 112 -34.72 -14.38 8.07
CA ASP A 112 -34.36 -15.49 8.98
C ASP A 112 -33.55 -14.92 10.16
N ALA A 113 -34.22 -14.61 11.26
CA ALA A 113 -33.60 -14.04 12.45
C ALA A 113 -32.59 -14.98 13.14
N PRO A 114 -32.83 -16.29 13.28
CA PRO A 114 -31.82 -17.24 13.77
C PRO A 114 -30.53 -17.24 12.92
N ARG A 115 -30.67 -17.26 11.61
CA ARG A 115 -29.56 -17.22 10.66
C ARG A 115 -28.79 -15.89 10.75
N CYS A 116 -29.52 -14.78 10.80
CA CYS A 116 -28.93 -13.46 10.99
C CYS A 116 -28.08 -13.41 12.28
N MET A 117 -28.60 -13.92 13.39
CA MET A 117 -27.88 -13.96 14.67
C MET A 117 -26.63 -14.85 14.58
N GLN A 118 -26.70 -16.01 13.94
CA GLN A 118 -25.57 -16.92 13.73
C GLN A 118 -24.45 -16.22 12.93
N LEU A 119 -24.79 -15.58 11.82
CA LEU A 119 -23.84 -14.85 10.99
C LEU A 119 -23.24 -13.65 11.74
N ALA A 120 -24.06 -12.89 12.46
CA ALA A 120 -23.59 -11.78 13.29
C ALA A 120 -22.58 -12.23 14.35
N GLN A 121 -22.79 -13.39 14.98
CA GLN A 121 -21.83 -13.99 15.90
C GLN A 121 -20.52 -14.40 15.19
N GLN A 122 -20.63 -15.04 14.05
CA GLN A 122 -19.48 -15.48 13.24
C GLN A 122 -18.61 -14.31 12.81
N PHE A 123 -19.20 -13.17 12.44
CA PHE A 123 -18.49 -11.98 12.01
C PHE A 123 -18.18 -10.97 13.16
N GLY A 124 -18.59 -11.28 14.38
CA GLY A 124 -18.32 -10.45 15.57
C GLY A 124 -19.05 -9.10 15.54
N ILE A 125 -20.27 -9.07 14.98
CA ILE A 125 -21.10 -7.85 14.88
C ILE A 125 -22.43 -7.95 15.66
N THR A 126 -22.55 -8.92 16.54
CA THR A 126 -23.81 -9.15 17.31
C THR A 126 -24.24 -7.88 18.08
N ALA A 127 -23.30 -7.15 18.68
CA ALA A 127 -23.58 -5.93 19.42
C ALA A 127 -24.04 -4.76 18.53
N LEU A 128 -23.94 -4.92 17.19
CA LEU A 128 -24.30 -3.89 16.22
C LEU A 128 -25.68 -4.11 15.60
N LEU A 129 -26.35 -5.22 15.86
CA LEU A 129 -27.60 -5.61 15.18
C LEU A 129 -28.69 -4.54 15.32
N ASP A 130 -28.82 -3.92 16.50
CA ASP A 130 -29.80 -2.85 16.77
C ASP A 130 -29.29 -1.46 16.37
N ARG A 131 -28.02 -1.33 16.00
CA ARG A 131 -27.44 -0.05 15.60
C ARG A 131 -27.88 0.32 14.20
N ARG A 132 -28.14 1.61 13.97
CA ARG A 132 -28.49 2.11 12.63
C ARG A 132 -27.32 1.94 11.68
N PHE A 133 -27.58 1.37 10.49
CA PHE A 133 -26.58 1.02 9.48
C PHE A 133 -25.70 2.22 9.07
N LYS A 134 -26.30 3.41 8.94
CA LYS A 134 -25.60 4.64 8.57
C LYS A 134 -24.51 5.09 9.56
N TYR A 135 -24.52 4.61 10.80
CA TYR A 135 -23.52 4.94 11.83
C TYR A 135 -22.43 3.88 11.98
N LEU A 136 -22.38 2.89 11.11
CA LEU A 136 -21.34 1.87 11.13
C LEU A 136 -20.04 2.41 10.53
N SER A 137 -18.91 1.98 11.05
CA SER A 137 -17.60 2.17 10.42
C SER A 137 -17.52 1.38 9.09
N THR A 138 -16.58 1.74 8.23
CA THR A 138 -16.37 1.04 6.94
C THR A 138 -16.19 -0.47 7.13
N GLY A 139 -15.42 -0.91 8.14
CA GLY A 139 -15.22 -2.33 8.44
C GLY A 139 -16.48 -3.02 8.92
N GLU A 140 -17.27 -2.37 9.80
CA GLU A 140 -18.57 -2.88 10.30
C GLU A 140 -19.59 -2.99 9.18
N THR A 141 -19.65 -2.00 8.29
CA THR A 141 -20.54 -2.00 7.11
C THR A 141 -20.20 -3.19 6.18
N ARG A 142 -18.93 -3.46 5.93
CA ARG A 142 -18.50 -4.60 5.11
C ARG A 142 -18.91 -5.94 5.72
N LYS A 143 -18.69 -6.11 7.02
CA LYS A 143 -19.15 -7.32 7.74
C LYS A 143 -20.65 -7.49 7.66
N THR A 144 -21.41 -6.41 7.78
CA THR A 144 -22.87 -6.41 7.64
C THR A 144 -23.32 -6.86 6.25
N LEU A 145 -22.71 -6.33 5.18
CA LEU A 145 -23.03 -6.72 3.81
C LEU A 145 -22.60 -8.17 3.48
N LEU A 146 -21.50 -8.63 4.07
CA LEU A 146 -21.12 -10.04 3.97
C LEU A 146 -22.13 -10.96 4.65
N CYS A 147 -22.61 -10.59 5.84
CA CYS A 147 -23.69 -11.33 6.49
C CYS A 147 -24.95 -11.35 5.62
N GLN A 148 -25.35 -10.21 5.02
CA GLN A 148 -26.46 -10.13 4.08
C GLN A 148 -26.29 -11.09 2.90
N ALA A 149 -25.11 -11.06 2.24
CA ALA A 149 -24.80 -11.95 1.11
C ALA A 149 -24.84 -13.44 1.50
N LEU A 150 -24.46 -13.78 2.73
CA LEU A 150 -24.47 -15.15 3.25
C LEU A 150 -25.84 -15.63 3.73
N MET A 151 -26.82 -14.74 3.85
CA MET A 151 -28.21 -15.14 4.17
C MET A 151 -28.82 -16.06 3.10
N SER A 152 -28.41 -15.90 1.83
CA SER A 152 -28.87 -16.71 0.70
C SER A 152 -28.18 -18.08 0.59
N GLU A 153 -27.27 -18.43 1.49
CA GLU A 153 -26.48 -19.67 1.49
C GLU A 153 -25.80 -19.95 0.13
N PRO A 154 -24.94 -19.03 -0.35
CA PRO A 154 -24.31 -19.21 -1.65
C PRO A 154 -23.35 -20.39 -1.66
N ASP A 155 -23.36 -21.17 -2.76
CA ASP A 155 -22.33 -22.16 -3.06
C ASP A 155 -21.16 -21.57 -3.88
N LEU A 156 -21.39 -20.40 -4.51
CA LEU A 156 -20.36 -19.54 -5.09
C LEU A 156 -20.54 -18.10 -4.62
N LEU A 157 -19.55 -17.58 -3.91
CA LEU A 157 -19.51 -16.20 -3.43
C LEU A 157 -18.42 -15.39 -4.18
N ILE A 158 -18.84 -14.34 -4.86
CA ILE A 158 -17.97 -13.45 -5.64
C ILE A 158 -17.89 -12.11 -4.90
N LEU A 159 -16.67 -11.70 -4.50
CA LEU A 159 -16.41 -10.47 -3.79
C LEU A 159 -15.57 -9.54 -4.66
N ASP A 160 -16.14 -8.40 -5.02
CA ASP A 160 -15.50 -7.39 -5.86
C ASP A 160 -14.92 -6.28 -4.97
N GLU A 161 -13.59 -6.19 -4.92
CA GLU A 161 -12.77 -5.26 -4.12
C GLU A 161 -13.06 -5.31 -2.60
N PRO A 162 -13.04 -6.51 -1.96
CA PRO A 162 -13.40 -6.64 -0.55
C PRO A 162 -12.45 -5.93 0.42
N PHE A 163 -11.21 -5.68 0.01
CA PHE A 163 -10.15 -5.10 0.87
C PHE A 163 -9.91 -3.60 0.65
N ASP A 164 -10.55 -2.99 -0.36
CA ASP A 164 -10.34 -1.59 -0.68
C ASP A 164 -10.71 -0.66 0.49
N GLY A 165 -9.83 0.29 0.82
CA GLY A 165 -10.04 1.25 1.91
C GLY A 165 -9.98 0.66 3.33
N LEU A 166 -9.56 -0.60 3.52
CA LEU A 166 -9.31 -1.19 4.83
C LEU A 166 -7.85 -0.99 5.27
N ASP A 167 -7.66 -0.72 6.56
CA ASP A 167 -6.34 -0.79 7.18
C ASP A 167 -5.81 -2.24 7.25
N VAL A 168 -4.52 -2.39 7.54
CA VAL A 168 -3.83 -3.70 7.54
C VAL A 168 -4.49 -4.69 8.48
N ALA A 169 -4.85 -4.27 9.69
CA ALA A 169 -5.45 -5.15 10.70
C ALA A 169 -6.86 -5.60 10.29
N SER A 170 -7.68 -4.68 9.80
CA SER A 170 -9.03 -4.96 9.32
C SER A 170 -9.02 -5.89 8.09
N ARG A 171 -8.03 -5.70 7.19
CA ARG A 171 -7.83 -6.57 6.02
C ARG A 171 -7.48 -7.98 6.45
N GLN A 172 -6.55 -8.15 7.38
CA GLN A 172 -6.15 -9.45 7.89
C GLN A 172 -7.32 -10.19 8.54
N GLN A 173 -8.09 -9.50 9.40
CA GLN A 173 -9.28 -10.08 10.02
C GLN A 173 -10.31 -10.53 8.99
N LEU A 174 -10.55 -9.74 7.94
CA LEU A 174 -11.47 -10.10 6.88
C LEU A 174 -10.95 -11.32 6.10
N ALA A 175 -9.66 -11.36 5.76
CA ALA A 175 -9.05 -12.50 5.08
C ALA A 175 -9.16 -13.80 5.89
N GLU A 176 -8.96 -13.76 7.20
CA GLU A 176 -9.15 -14.91 8.10
C GLU A 176 -10.61 -15.39 8.11
N ARG A 177 -11.59 -14.48 8.08
CA ARG A 177 -13.01 -14.83 7.97
C ARG A 177 -13.36 -15.47 6.64
N LEU A 178 -12.83 -14.94 5.53
CA LEU A 178 -13.01 -15.52 4.20
C LEU A 178 -12.36 -16.91 4.09
N ALA A 179 -11.20 -17.11 4.71
CA ALA A 179 -10.56 -18.42 4.81
C ALA A 179 -11.47 -19.43 5.54
N SER A 180 -12.11 -19.01 6.64
CA SER A 180 -13.05 -19.85 7.38
C SER A 180 -14.30 -20.21 6.56
N LEU A 181 -14.81 -19.27 5.76
CA LEU A 181 -15.92 -19.54 4.83
C LEU A 181 -15.52 -20.54 3.74
N HIS A 182 -14.34 -20.39 3.17
CA HIS A 182 -13.80 -21.32 2.19
C HIS A 182 -13.66 -22.74 2.79
N GLN A 183 -13.11 -22.85 4.00
CA GLN A 183 -13.00 -24.13 4.72
C GLN A 183 -14.36 -24.79 5.01
N SER A 184 -15.45 -24.02 5.12
CA SER A 184 -16.80 -24.54 5.25
C SER A 184 -17.40 -25.07 3.95
N GLY A 185 -16.67 -24.99 2.82
CA GLY A 185 -17.04 -25.55 1.51
C GLY A 185 -17.58 -24.52 0.51
N ILE A 186 -17.62 -23.24 0.84
CA ILE A 186 -18.03 -22.19 -0.09
C ILE A 186 -16.92 -21.94 -1.12
N THR A 187 -17.29 -21.96 -2.41
CA THR A 187 -16.39 -21.54 -3.49
C THR A 187 -16.26 -20.04 -3.47
N LEU A 188 -15.01 -19.52 -3.41
CA LEU A 188 -14.75 -18.09 -3.31
C LEU A 188 -14.06 -17.54 -4.55
N VAL A 189 -14.56 -16.42 -5.04
CA VAL A 189 -13.92 -15.61 -6.07
C VAL A 189 -13.70 -14.21 -5.51
N LEU A 190 -12.44 -13.79 -5.45
CA LEU A 190 -12.03 -12.45 -5.05
C LEU A 190 -11.60 -11.67 -6.30
N VAL A 191 -12.09 -10.48 -6.47
CA VAL A 191 -11.63 -9.55 -7.49
C VAL A 191 -10.85 -8.44 -6.79
N LEU A 192 -9.58 -8.31 -7.13
CA LEU A 192 -8.61 -7.50 -6.39
C LEU A 192 -7.87 -6.54 -7.32
N ASN A 193 -7.36 -5.46 -6.76
CA ASN A 193 -6.59 -4.48 -7.53
C ASN A 193 -5.13 -4.89 -7.73
N ARG A 194 -4.58 -5.71 -6.82
CA ARG A 194 -3.15 -6.00 -6.72
C ARG A 194 -2.87 -7.44 -6.31
N PHE A 195 -1.73 -7.96 -6.78
CA PHE A 195 -1.26 -9.31 -6.43
C PHE A 195 -0.93 -9.50 -4.95
N ASP A 196 -0.40 -8.45 -4.29
CA ASP A 196 -0.05 -8.47 -2.88
C ASP A 196 -1.27 -8.40 -1.94
N GLU A 197 -2.46 -8.25 -2.49
CA GLU A 197 -3.72 -8.35 -1.76
C GLU A 197 -4.29 -9.78 -1.72
N ILE A 198 -3.72 -10.70 -2.51
CA ILE A 198 -4.24 -12.08 -2.58
C ILE A 198 -3.97 -12.80 -1.26
N PRO A 199 -5.02 -13.23 -0.52
CA PRO A 199 -4.86 -13.95 0.74
C PRO A 199 -4.14 -15.29 0.55
N GLU A 200 -3.50 -15.78 1.64
CA GLU A 200 -2.76 -17.04 1.61
C GLU A 200 -3.63 -18.25 1.22
N PHE A 201 -4.87 -18.30 1.68
CA PHE A 201 -5.78 -19.42 1.42
C PHE A 201 -6.22 -19.55 -0.04
N VAL A 202 -6.00 -18.53 -0.88
CA VAL A 202 -6.38 -18.56 -2.30
C VAL A 202 -5.46 -19.50 -3.07
N GLN A 203 -6.06 -20.41 -3.86
CA GLN A 203 -5.35 -21.46 -4.58
C GLN A 203 -5.02 -21.07 -6.01
N PHE A 204 -5.92 -20.38 -6.70
CA PHE A 204 -5.79 -20.04 -8.11
C PHE A 204 -5.86 -18.52 -8.31
N ALA A 205 -5.20 -18.06 -9.35
CA ALA A 205 -5.27 -16.66 -9.74
C ALA A 205 -5.48 -16.49 -11.25
N GLY A 206 -5.99 -15.31 -11.62
CA GLY A 206 -6.12 -14.90 -13.01
C GLY A 206 -5.77 -13.43 -13.18
N VAL A 207 -5.20 -13.09 -14.32
CA VAL A 207 -4.76 -11.74 -14.66
C VAL A 207 -5.64 -11.16 -15.76
N LEU A 208 -6.22 -9.98 -15.49
CA LEU A 208 -6.98 -9.23 -16.48
C LEU A 208 -6.17 -8.05 -17.03
N ALA A 209 -6.13 -7.94 -18.35
CA ALA A 209 -5.58 -6.81 -19.07
C ALA A 209 -6.52 -6.44 -20.22
N ASP A 210 -6.80 -5.16 -20.40
CA ASP A 210 -7.60 -4.63 -21.53
C ASP A 210 -8.92 -5.37 -21.75
N CYS A 211 -9.68 -5.61 -20.69
CA CYS A 211 -10.93 -6.38 -20.72
C CYS A 211 -10.76 -7.81 -21.28
N THR A 212 -9.59 -8.40 -21.11
CA THR A 212 -9.29 -9.78 -21.50
C THR A 212 -8.67 -10.52 -20.33
N LEU A 213 -9.13 -11.75 -20.09
CA LEU A 213 -8.47 -12.68 -19.17
C LEU A 213 -7.21 -13.21 -19.86
N ALA A 214 -6.06 -12.64 -19.49
CA ALA A 214 -4.79 -12.91 -20.16
C ALA A 214 -4.15 -14.23 -19.73
N GLU A 215 -4.15 -14.49 -18.40
CA GLU A 215 -3.53 -15.65 -17.80
C GLU A 215 -4.36 -16.18 -16.64
N THR A 216 -4.33 -17.51 -16.43
CA THR A 216 -4.91 -18.20 -15.27
C THR A 216 -4.02 -19.37 -14.88
N GLY A 217 -3.95 -19.66 -13.57
CA GLY A 217 -3.18 -20.81 -13.09
C GLY A 217 -3.14 -20.89 -11.57
N ALA A 218 -2.30 -21.76 -11.05
CA ALA A 218 -2.01 -21.80 -9.62
C ALA A 218 -1.45 -20.43 -9.18
N LYS A 219 -1.95 -19.91 -8.06
CA LYS A 219 -1.54 -18.60 -7.52
C LYS A 219 -0.02 -18.46 -7.41
N GLU A 220 0.63 -19.49 -6.84
CA GLU A 220 2.07 -19.47 -6.58
C GLU A 220 2.90 -19.37 -7.85
N GLU A 221 2.49 -20.07 -8.92
CA GLU A 221 3.17 -20.03 -10.21
C GLU A 221 3.09 -18.66 -10.86
N LEU A 222 1.89 -18.04 -10.88
CA LEU A 222 1.69 -16.70 -11.43
C LEU A 222 2.43 -15.62 -10.63
N LEU A 223 2.43 -15.72 -9.30
CA LEU A 223 3.18 -14.81 -8.45
C LEU A 223 4.71 -14.93 -8.68
N GLN A 224 5.21 -16.15 -8.81
CA GLN A 224 6.63 -16.37 -9.12
C GLN A 224 7.02 -15.80 -10.48
N GLN A 225 6.22 -15.99 -11.52
CA GLN A 225 6.48 -15.44 -12.85
C GLN A 225 6.55 -13.92 -12.84
N ALA A 226 5.58 -13.25 -12.22
CA ALA A 226 5.56 -11.80 -12.10
C ALA A 226 6.79 -11.26 -11.34
N LEU A 227 7.18 -11.96 -10.27
CA LEU A 227 8.34 -11.61 -9.48
C LEU A 227 9.65 -11.82 -10.23
N VAL A 228 9.83 -12.98 -10.88
CA VAL A 228 11.04 -13.28 -11.68
C VAL A 228 11.22 -12.20 -12.75
N ALA A 229 10.16 -11.75 -13.40
CA ALA A 229 10.23 -10.66 -14.36
C ALA A 229 10.72 -9.35 -13.72
N GLN A 230 10.24 -8.99 -12.52
CA GLN A 230 10.69 -7.80 -11.80
C GLN A 230 12.13 -7.91 -11.28
N LEU A 231 12.53 -9.08 -10.77
CA LEU A 231 13.89 -9.34 -10.33
C LEU A 231 14.86 -9.33 -11.53
N ALA A 232 14.51 -9.95 -12.63
CA ALA A 232 15.29 -9.91 -13.86
C ALA A 232 15.47 -8.48 -14.39
N HIS A 233 14.43 -7.64 -14.31
CA HIS A 233 14.55 -6.23 -14.65
C HIS A 233 15.56 -5.53 -13.72
N SER A 234 15.49 -5.76 -12.40
CA SER A 234 16.44 -5.15 -11.45
C SER A 234 17.89 -5.61 -11.67
N GLU A 235 18.12 -6.84 -12.16
CA GLU A 235 19.44 -7.34 -12.54
C GLU A 235 20.03 -6.64 -13.76
N GLN A 236 19.17 -6.22 -14.70
CA GLN A 236 19.58 -5.47 -15.88
C GLN A 236 19.97 -4.02 -15.56
N LEU A 237 19.67 -3.54 -14.35
CA LEU A 237 19.99 -2.19 -13.91
C LEU A 237 21.41 -2.04 -13.32
N GLU A 238 22.16 -3.11 -13.13
CA GLU A 238 23.56 -3.02 -12.72
C GLU A 238 24.36 -2.23 -13.76
N GLY A 239 25.00 -1.13 -13.32
CA GLY A 239 25.73 -0.21 -14.21
C GLY A 239 24.82 0.78 -14.97
N VAL A 240 23.54 0.91 -14.59
CA VAL A 240 22.65 1.90 -15.18
C VAL A 240 23.12 3.31 -14.83
N GLN A 241 23.19 4.19 -15.81
CA GLN A 241 23.45 5.60 -15.55
C GLN A 241 22.17 6.27 -15.04
N LEU A 242 22.23 6.76 -13.78
CA LEU A 242 21.12 7.52 -13.21
C LEU A 242 20.91 8.84 -13.97
N PRO A 243 19.66 9.34 -14.08
CA PRO A 243 19.38 10.63 -14.68
C PRO A 243 20.17 11.75 -14.00
N GLU A 244 20.58 12.75 -14.79
CA GLU A 244 21.26 13.92 -14.23
C GLU A 244 20.33 14.73 -13.30
N PRO A 245 20.88 15.46 -12.33
CA PRO A 245 20.09 16.41 -11.55
C PRO A 245 19.55 17.54 -12.42
N ASP A 246 18.33 18.00 -12.14
CA ASP A 246 17.72 19.15 -12.82
C ASP A 246 18.48 20.45 -12.46
N GLU A 247 18.82 20.59 -11.19
CA GLU A 247 19.66 21.66 -10.63
C GLU A 247 20.91 21.07 -9.97
N PRO A 248 21.99 21.86 -9.79
CA PRO A 248 23.18 21.39 -9.07
C PRO A 248 22.79 20.82 -7.70
N SER A 249 23.17 19.58 -7.42
CA SER A 249 22.86 18.92 -6.15
C SER A 249 23.39 19.76 -4.97
N ALA A 250 22.56 19.93 -3.94
CA ALA A 250 22.93 20.61 -2.70
C ALA A 250 24.19 20.01 -2.05
N ARG A 251 24.50 18.74 -2.33
CA ARG A 251 25.72 18.07 -1.88
C ARG A 251 27.00 18.74 -2.38
N HIS A 252 27.00 19.24 -3.61
CA HIS A 252 28.19 19.90 -4.19
C HIS A 252 28.56 21.19 -3.49
N ALA A 253 27.66 21.76 -2.69
CA ALA A 253 27.94 22.92 -1.85
C ALA A 253 28.59 22.54 -0.50
N LEU A 254 28.70 21.26 -0.18
CA LEU A 254 29.30 20.77 1.07
C LEU A 254 30.77 20.44 0.86
N PRO A 255 31.67 20.79 1.83
CA PRO A 255 33.06 20.33 1.82
C PRO A 255 33.11 18.77 1.76
N VAL A 256 34.09 18.25 1.02
CA VAL A 256 34.22 16.81 0.75
C VAL A 256 34.28 15.97 2.03
N ASN A 257 35.01 16.48 3.05
CA ASN A 257 35.21 15.75 4.31
C ASN A 257 34.27 16.19 5.44
N GLU A 258 33.30 17.06 5.16
CA GLU A 258 32.38 17.56 6.20
C GLU A 258 31.45 16.46 6.63
N PRO A 259 31.35 16.11 7.93
CA PRO A 259 30.34 15.17 8.42
C PRO A 259 28.91 15.63 8.07
N ARG A 260 28.07 14.70 7.69
CA ARG A 260 26.68 15.00 7.31
C ARG A 260 25.80 15.22 8.52
N ILE A 261 26.06 14.45 9.58
CA ILE A 261 25.36 14.53 10.86
C ILE A 261 26.40 14.44 11.96
N VAL A 262 26.33 15.32 12.95
CA VAL A 262 27.09 15.24 14.20
C VAL A 262 26.13 15.53 15.34
N LEU A 263 25.91 14.56 16.19
CA LEU A 263 25.12 14.67 17.42
C LEU A 263 26.01 14.29 18.61
N ASN A 264 26.23 15.24 19.52
CA ASN A 264 27.03 15.02 20.72
C ASN A 264 26.11 14.96 21.94
N ASN A 265 26.16 13.84 22.66
CA ASN A 265 25.41 13.61 23.90
C ASN A 265 23.92 13.99 23.78
N GLY A 266 23.29 13.58 22.66
CA GLY A 266 21.92 13.93 22.33
C GLY A 266 20.92 13.44 23.36
N VAL A 267 20.06 14.35 23.82
CA VAL A 267 19.00 14.06 24.79
C VAL A 267 17.66 14.61 24.28
N VAL A 268 16.64 13.77 24.27
CA VAL A 268 15.25 14.17 24.02
C VAL A 268 14.36 13.57 25.09
N SER A 269 13.52 14.40 25.71
CA SER A 269 12.60 13.98 26.77
C SER A 269 11.22 14.56 26.55
N TYR A 270 10.19 13.78 26.91
CA TYR A 270 8.80 14.21 26.98
C TYR A 270 8.27 13.95 28.39
N ASN A 271 7.75 14.99 29.04
CA ASN A 271 7.21 14.92 30.40
C ASN A 271 8.17 14.19 31.36
N ASP A 272 9.44 14.61 31.37
CA ASP A 272 10.53 14.05 32.17
C ASP A 272 10.87 12.57 31.88
N ARG A 273 10.33 12.00 30.81
CA ARG A 273 10.70 10.66 30.35
C ARG A 273 11.70 10.80 29.19
N PRO A 274 12.94 10.31 29.36
CA PRO A 274 13.93 10.34 28.31
C PRO A 274 13.53 9.33 27.19
N ILE A 275 13.54 9.81 25.96
CA ILE A 275 13.36 9.00 24.75
C ILE A 275 14.71 8.74 24.09
N LEU A 276 15.54 9.80 23.96
CA LEU A 276 16.95 9.66 23.64
C LEU A 276 17.76 10.09 24.86
N ASN A 277 18.73 9.27 25.23
CA ASN A 277 19.54 9.50 26.42
C ASN A 277 21.03 9.37 26.10
N ASN A 278 21.67 10.52 25.95
CA ASN A 278 23.14 10.62 25.78
C ASN A 278 23.66 9.90 24.50
N LEU A 279 22.94 10.04 23.36
CA LEU A 279 23.36 9.50 22.08
C LEU A 279 24.43 10.39 21.46
N SER A 280 25.63 9.84 21.24
CA SER A 280 26.65 10.50 20.39
C SER A 280 26.78 9.71 19.10
N TRP A 281 26.59 10.39 17.97
CA TRP A 281 26.57 9.78 16.65
C TRP A 281 27.07 10.73 15.58
N GLN A 282 27.92 10.21 14.68
CA GLN A 282 28.46 10.95 13.55
C GLN A 282 28.29 10.14 12.27
N VAL A 283 27.85 10.79 11.20
CA VAL A 283 27.74 10.24 9.85
C VAL A 283 28.69 10.98 8.94
N ASN A 284 29.68 10.28 8.43
CA ASN A 284 30.68 10.86 7.52
C ASN A 284 30.27 10.66 6.05
N PRO A 285 30.88 11.44 5.12
CA PRO A 285 30.69 11.24 3.70
C PRO A 285 30.95 9.79 3.25
N GLY A 286 30.05 9.23 2.42
CA GLY A 286 30.19 7.87 1.89
C GLY A 286 29.74 6.75 2.84
N GLU A 287 29.33 7.07 4.06
CA GLU A 287 28.78 6.08 4.97
C GLU A 287 27.28 5.87 4.74
N HIS A 288 26.85 4.62 4.59
CA HIS A 288 25.46 4.22 4.54
C HIS A 288 25.09 3.54 5.86
N TRP A 289 24.08 4.07 6.53
CA TRP A 289 23.74 3.65 7.88
C TRP A 289 22.41 2.93 7.95
N GLN A 290 22.38 1.82 8.70
CA GLN A 290 21.14 1.21 9.17
C GLN A 290 20.88 1.63 10.63
N ILE A 291 19.65 2.06 10.93
CA ILE A 291 19.17 2.27 12.31
C ILE A 291 18.22 1.14 12.66
N VAL A 292 18.54 0.38 13.72
CA VAL A 292 17.77 -0.79 14.16
C VAL A 292 17.34 -0.65 15.59
N GLY A 293 16.14 -1.08 15.92
CA GLY A 293 15.63 -1.15 17.28
C GLY A 293 14.14 -1.42 17.33
N PRO A 294 13.63 -1.79 18.52
CA PRO A 294 12.23 -2.09 18.71
C PRO A 294 11.33 -0.86 18.53
N ASN A 295 10.02 -1.09 18.47
CA ASN A 295 9.03 -0.02 18.48
C ASN A 295 9.14 0.77 19.77
N GLY A 296 9.01 2.10 19.68
CA GLY A 296 9.11 2.99 20.82
C GLY A 296 10.53 3.29 21.31
N ALA A 297 11.57 2.76 20.65
CA ALA A 297 12.97 2.99 21.04
C ALA A 297 13.47 4.44 20.81
N GLY A 298 12.70 5.27 20.07
CA GLY A 298 13.11 6.64 19.78
C GLY A 298 13.71 6.83 18.38
N LYS A 299 13.62 5.83 17.48
CA LYS A 299 14.10 5.93 16.09
C LYS A 299 13.47 7.11 15.36
N SER A 300 12.15 7.24 15.39
CA SER A 300 11.42 8.35 14.75
C SER A 300 11.74 9.70 15.39
N THR A 301 12.03 9.73 16.69
CA THR A 301 12.50 10.92 17.39
C THR A 301 13.89 11.34 16.89
N LEU A 302 14.81 10.40 16.70
CA LEU A 302 16.11 10.66 16.10
C LEU A 302 15.95 11.18 14.65
N LEU A 303 15.06 10.57 13.85
CA LEU A 303 14.80 11.05 12.49
C LEU A 303 14.24 12.48 12.48
N SER A 304 13.32 12.81 13.38
CA SER A 304 12.78 14.17 13.48
C SER A 304 13.83 15.22 13.89
N LEU A 305 14.84 14.84 14.67
CA LEU A 305 16.01 15.69 14.91
C LEU A 305 16.79 15.94 13.62
N ILE A 306 17.07 14.91 12.84
CA ILE A 306 17.86 14.98 11.60
C ILE A 306 17.12 15.76 10.52
N THR A 307 15.80 15.58 10.38
CA THR A 307 14.98 16.33 9.41
C THR A 307 14.75 17.78 9.82
N GLY A 308 15.17 18.15 11.03
CA GLY A 308 15.02 19.50 11.57
C GLY A 308 13.62 19.81 12.09
N ASP A 309 12.71 18.84 12.12
CA ASP A 309 11.32 19.03 12.55
C ASP A 309 11.13 18.98 14.07
N HIS A 310 12.13 18.50 14.82
CA HIS A 310 12.03 18.35 16.27
C HIS A 310 12.44 19.64 17.01
N PRO A 311 11.57 20.19 17.89
CA PRO A 311 11.87 21.44 18.59
C PRO A 311 13.09 21.36 19.51
N GLN A 312 13.36 20.21 20.15
CA GLN A 312 14.54 20.01 20.99
C GLN A 312 15.84 19.83 20.19
N GLY A 313 15.79 19.90 18.86
CA GLY A 313 17.00 20.01 18.03
C GLY A 313 17.85 21.23 18.35
N TYR A 314 17.24 22.33 18.77
CA TYR A 314 17.92 23.56 19.15
C TYR A 314 18.64 23.51 20.53
N SER A 315 18.18 22.60 21.41
CA SER A 315 18.78 22.41 22.73
C SER A 315 19.89 21.36 22.75
N ASN A 316 20.08 20.65 21.64
CA ASN A 316 21.11 19.64 21.47
C ASN A 316 22.33 20.19 20.73
N ASP A 317 23.50 19.61 20.98
CA ASP A 317 24.70 19.87 20.17
C ASP A 317 24.60 19.03 18.89
N LEU A 318 23.86 19.59 17.93
CA LEU A 318 23.50 18.94 16.67
C LEU A 318 23.99 19.81 15.50
N THR A 319 24.79 19.22 14.64
CA THR A 319 25.23 19.81 13.37
C THR A 319 24.71 18.96 12.22
N LEU A 320 24.03 19.57 11.27
CA LEU A 320 23.47 18.92 10.08
C LEU A 320 24.03 19.59 8.83
N PHE A 321 24.65 18.81 7.95
CA PHE A 321 25.24 19.29 6.70
C PHE A 321 26.15 20.52 6.88
N GLY A 322 27.03 20.44 7.88
CA GLY A 322 27.99 21.51 8.22
C GLY A 322 27.39 22.74 8.94
N ARG A 323 26.09 22.73 9.26
CA ARG A 323 25.41 23.81 9.97
C ARG A 323 24.94 23.37 11.34
N ARG A 324 25.41 24.07 12.39
CA ARG A 324 24.93 23.82 13.75
C ARG A 324 23.50 24.30 13.89
N ARG A 325 22.65 23.51 14.57
CA ARG A 325 21.25 23.89 14.86
C ARG A 325 21.23 25.12 15.77
N GLY A 326 20.43 26.13 15.37
CA GLY A 326 20.32 27.41 16.07
C GLY A 326 21.39 28.46 15.66
N SER A 327 22.13 28.25 14.57
CA SER A 327 23.09 29.20 14.04
C SER A 327 22.50 30.20 13.03
N GLY A 328 21.15 30.23 12.88
CA GLY A 328 20.45 31.09 11.93
C GLY A 328 20.04 30.38 10.64
N GLU A 329 20.22 29.08 10.55
CA GLU A 329 19.75 28.23 9.45
C GLU A 329 18.23 28.15 9.41
N THR A 330 17.69 28.06 8.21
CA THR A 330 16.27 27.78 7.98
C THR A 330 16.06 26.27 7.87
N ILE A 331 14.82 25.82 8.08
CA ILE A 331 14.44 24.42 7.86
C ILE A 331 14.73 23.96 6.41
N TRP A 332 14.61 24.87 5.45
CA TRP A 332 14.85 24.61 4.03
C TRP A 332 16.33 24.37 3.73
N ASP A 333 17.23 25.00 4.50
CA ASP A 333 18.68 24.74 4.41
C ASP A 333 19.04 23.30 4.76
N ILE A 334 18.19 22.63 5.55
CA ILE A 334 18.33 21.23 5.92
C ILE A 334 17.59 20.36 4.92
N LYS A 335 16.31 20.66 4.65
CA LYS A 335 15.43 19.83 3.82
C LYS A 335 15.88 19.70 2.37
N LYS A 336 16.60 20.69 1.83
CA LYS A 336 17.21 20.56 0.48
C LYS A 336 18.23 19.41 0.37
N HIS A 337 18.83 18.99 1.48
CA HIS A 337 19.78 17.89 1.53
C HIS A 337 19.14 16.53 1.72
N ILE A 338 17.84 16.47 2.05
CA ILE A 338 17.16 15.26 2.51
C ILE A 338 16.09 14.83 1.51
N GLY A 339 16.16 13.56 1.08
CA GLY A 339 15.03 12.83 0.54
C GLY A 339 14.45 11.96 1.65
N TYR A 340 13.12 12.01 1.88
CA TYR A 340 12.48 11.28 2.97
C TYR A 340 11.31 10.44 2.49
N VAL A 341 11.31 9.17 2.86
CA VAL A 341 10.20 8.24 2.62
C VAL A 341 9.92 7.48 3.89
N SER A 342 8.67 7.55 4.37
CA SER A 342 8.19 6.75 5.50
C SER A 342 7.06 5.80 5.07
N SER A 343 6.82 4.78 5.86
CA SER A 343 5.66 3.91 5.69
C SER A 343 4.35 4.69 5.86
N SER A 344 4.29 5.66 6.78
CA SER A 344 3.14 6.55 6.96
C SER A 344 2.88 7.44 5.74
N LEU A 345 3.92 8.00 5.10
CA LEU A 345 3.78 8.77 3.87
C LEU A 345 3.10 7.93 2.77
N HIS A 346 3.44 6.66 2.67
CA HIS A 346 2.83 5.76 1.68
C HIS A 346 1.33 5.56 1.96
N LEU A 347 0.95 5.35 3.22
CA LEU A 347 -0.46 5.15 3.63
C LEU A 347 -1.29 6.45 3.48
N ASP A 348 -0.65 7.60 3.72
CA ASP A 348 -1.30 8.91 3.70
C ASP A 348 -1.26 9.57 2.31
N TYR A 349 -0.57 8.97 1.33
CA TYR A 349 -0.49 9.50 -0.03
C TYR A 349 -1.81 9.29 -0.77
N ARG A 350 -2.84 10.08 -0.40
CA ARG A 350 -4.23 9.97 -0.88
C ARG A 350 -4.55 10.87 -2.07
N VAL A 351 -3.55 11.49 -2.68
CA VAL A 351 -3.77 12.38 -3.80
C VAL A 351 -4.12 11.57 -5.06
N SER A 352 -5.26 11.86 -5.67
CA SER A 352 -5.66 11.29 -6.96
C SER A 352 -4.78 11.88 -8.07
N THR A 353 -3.63 11.27 -8.30
CA THR A 353 -2.65 11.74 -9.27
C THR A 353 -2.00 10.56 -10.00
N THR A 354 -1.35 10.83 -11.12
CA THR A 354 -0.65 9.81 -11.90
C THR A 354 0.71 9.46 -11.27
N VAL A 355 1.25 8.29 -11.61
CA VAL A 355 2.58 7.84 -11.17
C VAL A 355 3.64 8.87 -11.56
N ARG A 356 3.59 9.37 -12.80
CA ARG A 356 4.47 10.44 -13.30
C ARG A 356 4.44 11.68 -12.42
N ASN A 357 3.26 12.15 -12.08
CA ASN A 357 3.09 13.34 -11.24
C ASN A 357 3.55 13.12 -9.80
N VAL A 358 3.44 11.90 -9.26
CA VAL A 358 4.02 11.56 -7.97
C VAL A 358 5.54 11.79 -8.00
N ILE A 359 6.23 11.26 -9.01
CA ILE A 359 7.68 11.43 -9.13
C ILE A 359 8.06 12.90 -9.38
N LEU A 360 7.36 13.60 -10.28
CA LEU A 360 7.56 15.04 -10.54
C LEU A 360 7.42 15.88 -9.28
N SER A 361 6.49 15.57 -8.40
CA SER A 361 6.28 16.30 -7.15
C SER A 361 7.50 16.29 -6.21
N GLY A 362 8.43 15.35 -6.43
CA GLY A 362 9.68 15.26 -5.69
C GLY A 362 10.64 16.45 -5.90
N TYR A 363 10.58 17.10 -7.06
CA TYR A 363 11.36 18.33 -7.31
C TYR A 363 10.93 19.50 -6.42
N PHE A 364 9.69 19.49 -5.97
CA PHE A 364 9.06 20.57 -5.20
C PHE A 364 8.89 20.25 -3.70
N ASP A 365 9.31 19.07 -3.25
CA ASP A 365 9.10 18.58 -1.87
C ASP A 365 7.63 18.69 -1.41
N SER A 366 6.67 18.58 -2.33
CA SER A 366 5.24 18.74 -2.07
C SER A 366 4.45 17.47 -2.38
N ILE A 367 3.31 17.29 -1.72
CA ILE A 367 2.32 16.29 -2.09
C ILE A 367 1.43 16.92 -3.18
N GLY A 368 1.68 16.55 -4.44
CA GLY A 368 1.05 17.16 -5.62
C GLY A 368 1.92 18.22 -6.30
N ILE A 369 1.50 18.65 -7.49
CA ILE A 369 2.22 19.63 -8.30
C ILE A 369 1.44 20.94 -8.26
N TYR A 370 2.05 21.98 -7.70
CA TYR A 370 1.47 23.32 -7.57
C TYR A 370 2.25 24.40 -8.33
N GLN A 371 3.29 23.99 -9.06
CA GLN A 371 4.18 24.86 -9.83
C GLN A 371 4.28 24.35 -11.27
N ALA A 372 4.72 25.20 -12.17
CA ALA A 372 4.96 24.80 -13.55
C ALA A 372 6.12 23.79 -13.63
N VAL A 373 5.90 22.70 -14.31
CA VAL A 373 6.91 21.66 -14.56
C VAL A 373 7.64 21.99 -15.87
N SER A 374 8.98 21.98 -15.85
CA SER A 374 9.79 22.22 -17.04
C SER A 374 9.82 20.98 -17.96
N ASP A 375 10.08 21.22 -19.27
CA ASP A 375 10.29 20.13 -20.22
C ASP A 375 11.50 19.25 -19.85
N ARG A 376 12.52 19.84 -19.21
CA ARG A 376 13.68 19.11 -18.70
C ARG A 376 13.26 18.14 -17.57
N GLN A 377 12.51 18.60 -16.59
CA GLN A 377 12.00 17.75 -15.51
C GLN A 377 11.14 16.61 -16.03
N GLN A 378 10.29 16.86 -17.02
CA GLN A 378 9.49 15.80 -17.65
C GLN A 378 10.37 14.72 -18.31
N LYS A 379 11.42 15.13 -19.01
CA LYS A 379 12.37 14.19 -19.64
C LYS A 379 13.14 13.38 -18.60
N LEU A 380 13.62 14.03 -17.54
CA LEU A 380 14.33 13.35 -16.45
C LEU A 380 13.43 12.34 -15.74
N VAL A 381 12.17 12.70 -15.46
CA VAL A 381 11.21 11.77 -14.86
C VAL A 381 10.89 10.60 -15.78
N GLN A 382 10.88 10.80 -17.12
CA GLN A 382 10.74 9.68 -18.04
C GLN A 382 11.91 8.70 -17.91
N GLN A 383 13.14 9.16 -17.77
CA GLN A 383 14.31 8.30 -17.55
C GLN A 383 14.20 7.54 -16.21
N TRP A 384 13.69 8.18 -15.14
CA TRP A 384 13.42 7.52 -13.87
C TRP A 384 12.35 6.44 -13.98
N LEU A 385 11.27 6.68 -14.75
CA LEU A 385 10.23 5.70 -15.03
C LEU A 385 10.77 4.50 -15.80
N ASP A 386 11.68 4.73 -16.76
CA ASP A 386 12.33 3.67 -17.52
C ASP A 386 13.19 2.77 -16.59
N ILE A 387 13.91 3.36 -15.63
CA ILE A 387 14.65 2.63 -14.59
C ILE A 387 13.70 1.78 -13.72
N LEU A 388 12.52 2.30 -13.40
CA LEU A 388 11.50 1.53 -12.68
C LEU A 388 10.83 0.44 -13.52
N GLY A 389 11.08 0.38 -14.83
CA GLY A 389 10.38 -0.52 -15.74
C GLY A 389 8.90 -0.17 -15.92
N ILE A 390 8.55 1.10 -15.70
CA ILE A 390 7.17 1.61 -15.79
C ILE A 390 6.95 2.17 -17.20
N ASP A 391 6.11 1.51 -17.98
CA ASP A 391 5.75 1.95 -19.31
C ASP A 391 4.92 3.26 -19.28
N LYS A 392 4.79 3.91 -20.45
CA LYS A 392 4.09 5.18 -20.57
C LYS A 392 2.63 5.09 -20.11
N ARG A 393 1.94 4.00 -20.37
CA ARG A 393 0.53 3.80 -19.99
C ARG A 393 0.39 3.73 -18.46
N THR A 394 1.24 2.95 -17.83
CA THR A 394 1.29 2.81 -16.37
C THR A 394 1.76 4.11 -15.71
N ALA A 395 2.70 4.84 -16.33
CA ALA A 395 3.16 6.13 -15.83
C ALA A 395 2.05 7.19 -15.76
N ASP A 396 1.12 7.16 -16.71
CA ASP A 396 -0.02 8.08 -16.78
C ASP A 396 -1.29 7.51 -16.09
N ALA A 397 -1.21 6.29 -15.52
CA ALA A 397 -2.26 5.70 -14.71
C ALA A 397 -2.27 6.28 -13.27
N PRO A 398 -3.40 6.15 -12.54
CA PRO A 398 -3.47 6.55 -11.14
C PRO A 398 -2.40 5.85 -10.30
N PHE A 399 -1.74 6.57 -9.41
CA PHE A 399 -0.68 6.04 -8.52
C PHE A 399 -1.13 4.80 -7.73
N HIS A 400 -2.37 4.82 -7.25
CA HIS A 400 -2.94 3.72 -6.46
C HIS A 400 -3.23 2.44 -7.27
N SER A 401 -3.11 2.49 -8.62
CA SER A 401 -3.23 1.29 -9.47
C SER A 401 -1.97 0.43 -9.47
N LEU A 402 -0.85 0.95 -8.99
CA LEU A 402 0.39 0.21 -8.84
C LEU A 402 0.31 -0.79 -7.67
N SER A 403 1.09 -1.88 -7.72
CA SER A 403 1.32 -2.74 -6.56
C SER A 403 1.98 -1.97 -5.41
N TRP A 404 1.85 -2.46 -4.19
CA TRP A 404 2.45 -1.80 -3.01
C TRP A 404 3.97 -1.66 -3.15
N GLY A 405 4.63 -2.69 -3.69
CA GLY A 405 6.05 -2.65 -4.00
C GLY A 405 6.40 -1.56 -5.01
N GLN A 406 5.66 -1.48 -6.12
CA GLN A 406 5.85 -0.44 -7.15
C GLN A 406 5.54 0.96 -6.62
N GLN A 407 4.49 1.12 -5.80
CA GLN A 407 4.20 2.40 -5.14
C GLN A 407 5.36 2.83 -4.25
N ARG A 408 5.93 1.89 -3.47
CA ARG A 408 7.08 2.16 -2.61
C ARG A 408 8.30 2.58 -3.43
N LEU A 409 8.60 1.88 -4.52
CA LEU A 409 9.68 2.24 -5.45
C LEU A 409 9.48 3.63 -6.06
N ALA A 410 8.27 3.95 -6.50
CA ALA A 410 7.96 5.28 -7.05
C ALA A 410 8.16 6.40 -6.01
N LEU A 411 7.81 6.16 -4.73
CA LEU A 411 8.06 7.13 -3.64
C LEU A 411 9.55 7.26 -3.32
N ILE A 412 10.33 6.17 -3.41
CA ILE A 412 11.79 6.22 -3.26
C ILE A 412 12.41 7.05 -4.38
N VAL A 413 12.02 6.80 -5.63
CA VAL A 413 12.47 7.61 -6.78
C VAL A 413 12.03 9.06 -6.64
N ARG A 414 10.80 9.32 -6.20
CA ARG A 414 10.33 10.68 -5.89
C ARG A 414 11.26 11.42 -4.93
N ALA A 415 11.78 10.74 -3.90
CA ALA A 415 12.71 11.32 -2.95
C ALA A 415 14.11 11.51 -3.54
N LEU A 416 14.46 10.78 -4.60
CA LEU A 416 15.77 10.80 -5.26
C LEU A 416 15.88 11.78 -6.43
N VAL A 417 14.78 12.19 -7.08
CA VAL A 417 14.82 13.02 -8.32
C VAL A 417 15.56 14.34 -8.16
N LYS A 418 15.62 14.90 -6.94
CA LYS A 418 16.40 16.11 -6.63
C LYS A 418 17.85 15.82 -6.24
N HIS A 419 18.30 14.56 -6.30
CA HIS A 419 19.64 14.11 -5.91
C HIS A 419 20.05 14.60 -4.51
N PRO A 420 19.32 14.22 -3.44
CA PRO A 420 19.59 14.68 -2.10
C PRO A 420 20.97 14.18 -1.62
N THR A 421 21.56 14.87 -0.66
CA THR A 421 22.79 14.42 0.01
C THR A 421 22.53 13.13 0.81
N LEU A 422 21.36 13.04 1.45
CA LEU A 422 20.94 11.94 2.31
C LEU A 422 19.52 11.49 1.94
N LEU A 423 19.36 10.21 1.63
CA LEU A 423 18.06 9.55 1.51
C LEU A 423 17.74 8.85 2.82
N ILE A 424 16.61 9.19 3.43
CA ILE A 424 16.10 8.55 4.63
C ILE A 424 14.93 7.66 4.24
N LEU A 425 15.06 6.37 4.48
CA LEU A 425 14.01 5.38 4.31
C LEU A 425 13.57 4.86 5.68
N ASP A 426 12.40 5.32 6.14
CA ASP A 426 11.84 4.97 7.44
C ASP A 426 10.88 3.80 7.31
N GLU A 427 11.34 2.62 7.73
CA GLU A 427 10.63 1.35 7.66
C GLU A 427 10.10 1.01 6.25
N PRO A 428 10.93 1.11 5.19
CA PRO A 428 10.46 0.98 3.81
C PRO A 428 9.94 -0.43 3.47
N LEU A 429 10.29 -1.45 4.27
CA LEU A 429 9.88 -2.83 4.05
C LEU A 429 8.64 -3.25 4.86
N GLN A 430 8.11 -2.35 5.70
CA GLN A 430 6.95 -2.65 6.53
C GLN A 430 5.71 -2.93 5.68
N GLY A 431 4.99 -4.01 6.02
CA GLY A 431 3.76 -4.41 5.33
C GLY A 431 3.97 -5.08 3.97
N LEU A 432 5.23 -5.32 3.55
CA LEU A 432 5.54 -6.01 2.30
C LEU A 432 5.79 -7.51 2.55
N ASP A 433 5.35 -8.34 1.61
CA ASP A 433 5.69 -9.74 1.55
C ASP A 433 7.19 -9.95 1.30
N PRO A 434 7.76 -11.16 1.55
CA PRO A 434 9.19 -11.43 1.43
C PRO A 434 9.78 -11.07 0.08
N LEU A 435 9.01 -11.20 -0.99
CA LEU A 435 9.47 -10.99 -2.37
C LEU A 435 9.54 -9.51 -2.71
N ASN A 436 8.52 -8.73 -2.36
CA ASN A 436 8.55 -7.27 -2.48
C ASN A 436 9.64 -6.65 -1.59
N ARG A 437 9.90 -7.22 -0.38
CA ARG A 437 11.03 -6.82 0.46
C ARG A 437 12.36 -6.98 -0.26
N GLN A 438 12.59 -8.13 -0.91
CA GLN A 438 13.81 -8.40 -1.67
C GLN A 438 13.94 -7.43 -2.85
N LEU A 439 12.85 -7.18 -3.58
CA LEU A 439 12.83 -6.23 -4.69
C LEU A 439 13.23 -4.81 -4.25
N ILE A 440 12.62 -4.29 -3.18
CA ILE A 440 12.93 -2.96 -2.64
C ILE A 440 14.40 -2.88 -2.22
N ARG A 441 14.91 -3.88 -1.49
CA ARG A 441 16.30 -3.91 -1.05
C ARG A 441 17.27 -3.85 -2.23
N ARG A 442 17.03 -4.67 -3.25
CA ARG A 442 17.88 -4.72 -4.45
C ARG A 442 17.83 -3.41 -5.25
N PHE A 443 16.65 -2.83 -5.42
CA PHE A 443 16.52 -1.53 -6.06
C PHE A 443 17.25 -0.43 -5.31
N VAL A 444 17.12 -0.40 -3.98
CA VAL A 444 17.86 0.55 -3.14
C VAL A 444 19.36 0.35 -3.30
N ASP A 445 19.86 -0.90 -3.31
CA ASP A 445 21.28 -1.19 -3.55
C ASP A 445 21.77 -0.61 -4.88
N VAL A 446 21.05 -0.84 -5.97
CA VAL A 446 21.40 -0.28 -7.30
C VAL A 446 21.37 1.24 -7.28
N LEU A 447 20.30 1.86 -6.82
CA LEU A 447 20.15 3.32 -6.83
C LEU A 447 21.22 4.03 -5.97
N ILE A 448 21.65 3.42 -4.87
CA ILE A 448 22.68 3.98 -3.98
C ILE A 448 24.08 3.71 -4.55
N SER A 449 24.34 2.51 -5.12
CA SER A 449 25.64 2.16 -5.68
C SER A 449 25.98 2.95 -6.95
N GLU A 450 25.00 3.22 -7.80
CA GLU A 450 25.16 3.98 -9.04
C GLU A 450 25.02 5.49 -8.84
N GLY A 451 24.59 5.91 -7.64
CA GLY A 451 24.39 7.32 -7.26
C GLY A 451 25.46 7.84 -6.33
N GLU A 452 25.25 9.08 -5.92
CA GLU A 452 26.12 9.77 -4.95
C GLU A 452 25.38 10.10 -3.65
N THR A 453 24.12 9.69 -3.53
CA THR A 453 23.27 9.90 -2.36
C THR A 453 23.64 8.91 -1.26
N GLN A 454 23.81 9.39 -0.03
CA GLN A 454 24.00 8.52 1.13
C GLN A 454 22.65 7.98 1.62
N LEU A 455 22.68 6.79 2.21
CA LEU A 455 21.48 6.11 2.71
C LEU A 455 21.45 6.08 4.24
N LEU A 456 20.29 6.42 4.79
CA LEU A 456 19.88 6.14 6.16
C LEU A 456 18.65 5.23 6.11
N PHE A 457 18.82 3.97 6.47
CA PHE A 457 17.80 2.93 6.38
C PHE A 457 17.33 2.53 7.78
N VAL A 458 16.07 2.78 8.10
CA VAL A 458 15.49 2.45 9.41
C VAL A 458 14.66 1.18 9.30
N SER A 459 14.91 0.22 10.19
CA SER A 459 14.20 -1.06 10.22
C SER A 459 14.09 -1.61 11.63
N HIS A 460 13.27 -2.65 11.82
CA HIS A 460 13.16 -3.37 13.10
C HIS A 460 14.21 -4.46 13.23
N HIS A 461 14.65 -5.03 12.13
CA HIS A 461 15.55 -6.18 12.10
C HIS A 461 16.83 -5.87 11.34
N ALA A 462 17.95 -6.41 11.85
CA ALA A 462 19.26 -6.22 11.26
C ALA A 462 19.37 -6.85 9.85
N GLU A 463 18.69 -7.95 9.62
CA GLU A 463 18.63 -8.68 8.35
C GLU A 463 17.88 -7.93 7.22
N ASP A 464 17.11 -6.90 7.57
CA ASP A 464 16.41 -6.08 6.58
C ASP A 464 17.33 -5.16 5.78
N ALA A 465 18.59 -5.03 6.18
CA ALA A 465 19.55 -4.13 5.56
C ALA A 465 19.76 -4.43 4.06
N PRO A 466 19.74 -3.42 3.18
CA PRO A 466 20.34 -3.52 1.85
C PRO A 466 21.84 -3.82 1.93
N ALA A 467 22.40 -4.39 0.85
CA ALA A 467 23.82 -4.78 0.81
C ALA A 467 24.78 -3.57 0.84
N CYS A 468 24.31 -2.39 0.39
CA CYS A 468 25.08 -1.15 0.40
C CYS A 468 25.35 -0.59 1.81
N ILE A 469 24.70 -1.10 2.86
CA ILE A 469 24.87 -0.59 4.24
C ILE A 469 26.27 -0.89 4.76
N THR A 470 26.95 0.15 5.22
CA THR A 470 28.33 0.08 5.75
C THR A 470 28.41 0.20 7.27
N HIS A 471 27.42 0.80 7.90
CA HIS A 471 27.40 1.07 9.34
C HIS A 471 26.01 0.81 9.94
N ARG A 472 25.97 0.48 11.24
CA ARG A 472 24.73 0.26 11.99
C ARG A 472 24.73 1.02 13.30
N LEU A 473 23.59 1.66 13.59
CA LEU A 473 23.24 2.20 14.89
C LEU A 473 22.09 1.32 15.45
N GLU A 474 22.37 0.62 16.53
CA GLU A 474 21.42 -0.26 17.18
C GLU A 474 20.95 0.27 18.53
N PHE A 475 19.64 0.32 18.72
CA PHE A 475 18.98 0.68 19.99
C PHE A 475 18.73 -0.60 20.79
N VAL A 476 19.59 -0.86 21.77
CA VAL A 476 19.53 -2.07 22.61
C VAL A 476 18.85 -1.73 23.95
N PRO A 477 17.78 -2.44 24.34
CA PRO A 477 17.11 -2.20 25.64
C PRO A 477 18.08 -2.35 26.80
N ASP A 478 18.05 -1.39 27.74
CA ASP A 478 18.89 -1.35 28.93
C ASP A 478 18.18 -0.66 30.11
N GLY A 479 17.73 -1.43 31.08
CA GLY A 479 17.16 -0.92 32.34
C GLY A 479 15.96 0.04 32.20
N GLY A 480 15.11 -0.12 31.19
CA GLY A 480 13.99 0.77 30.89
C GLY A 480 14.32 1.94 29.97
N LEU A 481 15.57 2.05 29.55
CA LEU A 481 16.12 2.97 28.56
C LEU A 481 16.72 2.18 27.41
N TYR A 482 17.46 2.87 26.53
CA TYR A 482 18.19 2.26 25.43
C TYR A 482 19.65 2.63 25.46
N ARG A 483 20.50 1.63 25.23
CA ARG A 483 21.92 1.79 24.95
C ARG A 483 22.11 1.81 23.44
N TYR A 484 23.03 2.63 22.95
CA TYR A 484 23.33 2.80 21.54
C TYR A 484 24.63 2.07 21.19
N VAL A 485 24.53 1.17 20.23
CA VAL A 485 25.68 0.41 19.74
C VAL A 485 25.94 0.81 18.29
N LEU A 486 27.13 1.36 18.04
CA LEU A 486 27.59 1.72 16.71
C LEU A 486 28.54 0.65 16.20
N THR A 487 28.26 0.10 15.04
CA THR A 487 29.05 -0.97 14.44
C THR A 487 29.36 -0.63 12.99
N LYS A 488 30.64 -0.77 12.62
CA LYS A 488 31.02 -0.80 11.20
C LYS A 488 30.85 -2.21 10.69
N ILE A 489 30.10 -2.36 9.57
CA ILE A 489 29.76 -3.67 9.00
C ILE A 489 30.81 -4.10 7.98
N TYR A 490 31.32 -3.14 7.21
CA TYR A 490 32.38 -3.33 6.20
C TYR A 490 33.41 -2.20 6.23
#